data_6467e77e6673b579c28b942b6a321267
#
_entry.id   6467e77e6673b579c28b942b6a321267
#
_cell.length_a   1.000
_cell.length_b   1.000
_cell.length_c   1.000
_cell.angle_alpha   90.00
_cell.angle_beta   90.00
_cell.angle_gamma   90.00
#
_symmetry.space_group_name_H-M   'P 1'
#
loop_
_entity.id
_entity.type
_entity.pdbx_description
1 polymer ?
#
loop_
_entity_poly.entity_id
_entity_poly.type
_entity_poly.pdbx_seq_one_letter_code
_entity_poly.pdbx_strand_id
1 'polypeptide(L)'
;MKFGPMPLDHARGGIMAHSQRVGETMIRKGARLDDAAIAALRDAGRTEVICAMLEPGDVPEDIAADRLATPLLSPLIARSRAATGRVNLSAEVPGLLRVHSAMIDQLNSIDEALTIGTLPDYAVVAPKDLVATIKIIPFSVPGTVLTVAETLARQNGSPLTMHPFQHLRVGLVATELPGLKDTTTDKTIAVTEQRITQLTGSLLPPVRCPHDEESVAAALEGLLAAGADMLLVIGASAVLDRRDVGPAGIVRAGGEIVHFGMPVDPGNLICVGRIKNIPALVLPGCARSPKLNGIDFILTRLFAGLKVTGADIMRMGVGGLLKEFDNRPLPREKAPATPRMGAAPRSAPTIAALVLAAGRYRRMAPHNKLLVTDRAGKPMIARVVDNVLSSNARPILVVTGHMAEQVEHALGGRPVRYVHAADYALGLAESLKAGIAEIPPECAGAIVCLGDMPLVTGRMIDRLLAVFDPDEGRSIVLPTFRGKQGNPMIWDRKFFPEILEISGDSGARFLVGQHAEAVAEVEMADDAVLRDFDTTESLATLPPRLRPEGVI
;
A
#
# COMPACT_ATOMS: atom_id res chain seq x y z
N MET A 1 -47.56 9.06 12.68
CA MET A 1 -47.64 9.74 11.36
C MET A 1 -48.46 8.91 10.39
N LYS A 2 -49.46 9.45 9.69
CA LYS A 2 -50.19 8.79 8.61
C LYS A 2 -49.56 9.19 7.26
N PHE A 3 -49.18 8.20 6.46
CA PHE A 3 -48.58 8.42 5.15
C PHE A 3 -49.41 7.71 4.06
N GLY A 4 -49.73 8.43 3.00
CA GLY A 4 -50.46 7.84 1.87
C GLY A 4 -51.29 8.87 1.08
N PRO A 5 -52.17 8.36 0.18
CA PRO A 5 -53.12 9.22 -0.53
C PRO A 5 -54.11 9.82 0.47
N MET A 6 -54.34 11.14 0.39
CA MET A 6 -55.22 11.88 1.26
C MET A 6 -56.07 12.82 0.42
N PRO A 7 -57.43 12.84 0.63
CA PRO A 7 -58.28 13.80 0.00
C PRO A 7 -57.84 15.24 0.30
N LEU A 8 -57.87 16.12 -0.69
CA LEU A 8 -57.38 17.50 -0.54
C LEU A 8 -58.03 18.26 0.64
N ASP A 9 -59.30 17.98 0.94
CA ASP A 9 -60.00 18.60 2.06
C ASP A 9 -59.44 18.23 3.44
N HIS A 10 -58.69 17.13 3.52
CA HIS A 10 -58.03 16.65 4.74
C HIS A 10 -56.51 16.77 4.70
N ALA A 11 -55.93 17.24 3.58
CA ALA A 11 -54.50 17.29 3.38
C ALA A 11 -53.80 18.56 3.90
N ARG A 12 -54.59 19.56 4.39
CA ARG A 12 -54.05 20.81 4.94
C ARG A 12 -53.09 20.54 6.09
N GLY A 13 -51.91 21.14 6.03
CA GLY A 13 -50.85 20.95 7.03
C GLY A 13 -50.02 19.68 6.84
N GLY A 14 -50.41 18.82 5.90
CA GLY A 14 -49.62 17.64 5.50
C GLY A 14 -48.31 18.01 4.83
N ILE A 15 -47.35 17.09 4.86
CA ILE A 15 -46.03 17.23 4.23
C ILE A 15 -46.04 16.49 2.89
N MET A 16 -45.75 17.19 1.81
CA MET A 16 -45.72 16.63 0.45
C MET A 16 -44.74 15.48 0.30
N ALA A 17 -45.22 14.31 -0.10
CA ALA A 17 -44.36 13.12 -0.23
C ALA A 17 -43.46 13.16 -1.46
N HIS A 18 -43.94 13.73 -2.56
CA HIS A 18 -43.24 13.80 -3.85
C HIS A 18 -43.38 15.18 -4.46
N SER A 19 -42.32 15.68 -5.11
CA SER A 19 -42.46 16.96 -5.84
C SER A 19 -43.45 16.81 -6.98
N GLN A 20 -44.44 17.75 -7.09
CA GLN A 20 -45.45 17.77 -8.15
C GLN A 20 -45.46 19.13 -8.84
N ARG A 21 -45.51 19.12 -10.17
CA ARG A 21 -45.73 20.32 -10.96
C ARG A 21 -47.25 20.56 -11.10
N VAL A 22 -47.68 21.75 -10.76
CA VAL A 22 -49.07 22.17 -10.81
C VAL A 22 -49.12 23.49 -11.58
N GLY A 23 -49.49 23.43 -12.87
CA GLY A 23 -49.33 24.55 -13.79
C GLY A 23 -47.86 24.98 -13.91
N GLU A 24 -47.58 26.26 -13.65
CA GLU A 24 -46.21 26.81 -13.63
C GLU A 24 -45.53 26.65 -12.27
N THR A 25 -46.25 26.26 -11.23
CA THR A 25 -45.72 26.15 -9.86
C THR A 25 -45.22 24.72 -9.58
N MET A 26 -44.08 24.60 -8.87
CA MET A 26 -43.57 23.33 -8.36
C MET A 26 -43.78 23.24 -6.86
N ILE A 27 -44.65 22.34 -6.42
CA ILE A 27 -44.78 21.98 -5.00
C ILE A 27 -43.70 20.90 -4.72
N ARG A 28 -42.71 21.25 -3.92
CA ARG A 28 -41.56 20.38 -3.67
C ARG A 28 -41.88 19.31 -2.61
N LYS A 29 -41.22 18.15 -2.71
CA LYS A 29 -41.16 17.18 -1.62
C LYS A 29 -40.72 17.85 -0.31
N GLY A 30 -41.40 17.53 0.79
CA GLY A 30 -41.14 18.11 2.11
C GLY A 30 -41.84 19.46 2.36
N ALA A 31 -42.48 20.06 1.35
CA ALA A 31 -43.27 21.29 1.55
C ALA A 31 -44.55 21.01 2.35
N ARG A 32 -44.89 21.90 3.29
CA ARG A 32 -46.20 21.85 3.95
C ARG A 32 -47.28 22.30 3.00
N LEU A 33 -48.37 21.56 2.96
CA LEU A 33 -49.54 21.88 2.19
C LEU A 33 -50.36 22.97 2.92
N ASP A 34 -50.23 24.21 2.47
CA ASP A 34 -51.04 25.34 2.89
C ASP A 34 -52.29 25.50 1.99
N ASP A 35 -53.13 26.48 2.28
CA ASP A 35 -54.35 26.72 1.51
C ASP A 35 -54.06 27.02 0.03
N ALA A 36 -52.96 27.71 -0.27
CA ALA A 36 -52.57 28.03 -1.63
C ALA A 36 -52.11 26.77 -2.41
N ALA A 37 -51.33 25.88 -1.79
CA ALA A 37 -50.94 24.61 -2.37
C ALA A 37 -52.16 23.69 -2.62
N ILE A 38 -53.11 23.64 -1.68
CA ILE A 38 -54.34 22.86 -1.82
C ILE A 38 -55.20 23.41 -2.96
N ALA A 39 -55.38 24.74 -3.06
CA ALA A 39 -56.12 25.38 -4.14
C ALA A 39 -55.46 25.08 -5.50
N ALA A 40 -54.17 25.26 -5.62
CA ALA A 40 -53.43 24.95 -6.84
C ALA A 40 -53.58 23.48 -7.29
N LEU A 41 -53.52 22.53 -6.35
CA LEU A 41 -53.74 21.10 -6.64
C LEU A 41 -55.18 20.85 -7.13
N ARG A 42 -56.18 21.51 -6.54
CA ARG A 42 -57.59 21.42 -6.92
C ARG A 42 -57.84 22.00 -8.31
N ASP A 43 -57.26 23.17 -8.61
CA ASP A 43 -57.36 23.82 -9.93
C ASP A 43 -56.70 22.98 -11.03
N ALA A 44 -55.71 22.18 -10.69
CA ALA A 44 -55.09 21.19 -11.58
C ALA A 44 -55.88 19.87 -11.70
N GLY A 45 -57.12 19.82 -11.19
CA GLY A 45 -58.02 18.67 -11.27
C GLY A 45 -57.62 17.49 -10.37
N ARG A 46 -56.83 17.73 -9.34
CA ARG A 46 -56.49 16.68 -8.35
C ARG A 46 -57.58 16.61 -7.28
N THR A 47 -57.94 15.40 -6.86
CA THR A 47 -58.89 15.13 -5.77
C THR A 47 -58.18 14.65 -4.51
N GLU A 48 -56.95 14.12 -4.66
CA GLU A 48 -56.13 13.62 -3.57
C GLU A 48 -54.65 13.92 -3.82
N VAL A 49 -53.85 13.82 -2.76
CA VAL A 49 -52.40 14.00 -2.78
C VAL A 49 -51.72 12.98 -1.84
N ILE A 50 -50.57 12.47 -2.23
CA ILE A 50 -49.76 11.63 -1.33
C ILE A 50 -48.97 12.56 -0.40
N CYS A 51 -49.31 12.53 0.89
CA CYS A 51 -48.68 13.35 1.91
C CYS A 51 -48.51 12.59 3.23
N ALA A 52 -47.73 13.18 4.11
CA ALA A 52 -47.53 12.74 5.49
C ALA A 52 -48.29 13.68 6.43
N MET A 53 -49.21 13.16 7.23
CA MET A 53 -49.89 13.89 8.29
C MET A 53 -49.31 13.51 9.65
N LEU A 54 -48.79 14.50 10.36
CA LEU A 54 -48.26 14.27 11.71
C LEU A 54 -49.43 14.06 12.67
N GLU A 55 -49.28 13.10 13.58
CA GLU A 55 -50.24 12.81 14.65
C GLU A 55 -49.79 13.51 15.95
N PRO A 56 -50.70 13.69 16.91
CA PRO A 56 -50.33 14.25 18.21
C PRO A 56 -49.21 13.44 18.86
N GLY A 57 -48.14 14.14 19.24
CA GLY A 57 -46.95 13.51 19.82
C GLY A 57 -45.84 13.12 18.80
N ASP A 58 -46.07 13.28 17.50
CA ASP A 58 -45.05 13.17 16.48
C ASP A 58 -44.07 14.34 16.51
N VAL A 59 -42.78 14.03 16.35
CA VAL A 59 -41.70 15.02 16.26
C VAL A 59 -41.21 15.08 14.81
N PRO A 60 -41.24 16.26 14.16
CA PRO A 60 -40.71 16.44 12.79
C PRO A 60 -39.27 16.03 12.63
N GLU A 61 -38.89 15.53 11.45
CA GLU A 61 -37.60 14.92 11.15
C GLU A 61 -36.40 15.79 11.55
N ASP A 62 -36.39 17.10 11.25
CA ASP A 62 -35.28 17.99 11.56
C ASP A 62 -35.13 18.21 13.08
N ILE A 63 -36.24 18.35 13.80
CA ILE A 63 -36.25 18.49 15.26
C ILE A 63 -35.78 17.17 15.90
N ALA A 64 -36.25 16.03 15.39
CA ALA A 64 -35.86 14.73 15.91
C ALA A 64 -34.39 14.45 15.67
N ALA A 65 -33.85 14.78 14.48
CA ALA A 65 -32.44 14.64 14.17
C ALA A 65 -31.54 15.50 15.08
N ASP A 66 -31.94 16.76 15.34
CA ASP A 66 -31.19 17.67 16.23
C ASP A 66 -31.20 17.19 17.69
N ARG A 67 -32.39 16.75 18.15
CA ARG A 67 -32.53 16.18 19.51
C ARG A 67 -31.71 14.94 19.71
N LEU A 68 -31.72 13.99 18.74
CA LEU A 68 -30.94 12.76 18.81
C LEU A 68 -29.41 13.03 18.71
N ALA A 69 -29.00 14.01 17.89
CA ALA A 69 -27.60 14.37 17.75
C ALA A 69 -27.00 14.98 19.04
N THR A 70 -27.79 15.70 19.80
CA THR A 70 -27.33 16.45 20.99
C THR A 70 -26.61 15.56 22.03
N PRO A 71 -27.14 14.42 22.49
CA PRO A 71 -26.46 13.55 23.44
C PRO A 71 -25.29 12.74 22.86
N LEU A 72 -25.13 12.72 21.52
CA LEU A 72 -24.01 12.07 20.84
C LEU A 72 -22.78 12.98 20.73
N LEU A 73 -22.92 14.27 21.05
CA LEU A 73 -21.81 15.21 21.02
C LEU A 73 -20.83 14.95 22.16
N SER A 74 -19.56 15.08 21.86
CA SER A 74 -18.47 15.15 22.83
C SER A 74 -17.52 16.31 22.45
N PRO A 75 -16.60 16.70 23.31
CA PRO A 75 -15.60 17.71 22.96
C PRO A 75 -14.90 17.38 21.65
N LEU A 76 -14.58 18.42 20.86
CA LEU A 76 -13.87 18.34 19.57
C LEU A 76 -14.69 17.67 18.43
N ILE A 77 -16.01 17.53 18.62
CA ILE A 77 -16.93 17.11 17.57
C ILE A 77 -17.97 18.22 17.36
N ALA A 78 -17.95 18.82 16.17
CA ALA A 78 -18.93 19.80 15.75
C ALA A 78 -20.15 19.14 15.09
N ARG A 79 -21.33 19.80 15.15
CA ARG A 79 -22.53 19.36 14.44
C ARG A 79 -22.95 20.37 13.37
N SER A 80 -23.53 19.87 12.29
CA SER A 80 -24.23 20.71 11.31
C SER A 80 -25.59 21.13 11.82
N ARG A 81 -26.20 22.14 11.17
CA ARG A 81 -27.64 22.40 11.28
C ARG A 81 -28.41 21.20 10.74
N ALA A 82 -29.51 20.86 11.41
CA ALA A 82 -30.44 19.86 10.91
C ALA A 82 -31.12 20.33 9.60
N ALA A 83 -31.15 19.47 8.61
CA ALA A 83 -31.81 19.71 7.34
C ALA A 83 -32.26 18.39 6.70
N THR A 84 -33.51 18.33 6.25
CA THR A 84 -34.11 17.11 5.66
C THR A 84 -33.91 15.85 6.52
N GLY A 85 -34.14 16.01 7.83
CA GLY A 85 -34.00 14.94 8.82
C GLY A 85 -32.57 14.47 9.07
N ARG A 86 -31.54 15.25 8.69
CA ARG A 86 -30.11 14.86 8.82
C ARG A 86 -29.36 15.87 9.67
N VAL A 87 -28.48 15.33 10.52
CA VAL A 87 -27.40 16.06 11.20
C VAL A 87 -26.10 15.31 10.96
N ASN A 88 -25.08 16.04 10.55
CA ASN A 88 -23.72 15.53 10.38
C ASN A 88 -22.86 15.94 11.57
N LEU A 89 -22.04 15.03 12.06
CA LEU A 89 -21.03 15.26 13.09
C LEU A 89 -19.66 15.20 12.44
N SER A 90 -18.80 16.19 12.71
CA SER A 90 -17.47 16.30 12.12
C SER A 90 -16.40 16.59 13.17
N ALA A 91 -15.19 16.11 12.93
CA ALA A 91 -14.03 16.37 13.78
C ALA A 91 -13.60 17.84 13.69
N GLU A 92 -13.21 18.46 14.81
CA GLU A 92 -12.67 19.82 14.85
C GLU A 92 -11.14 19.86 14.75
N VAL A 93 -10.47 18.77 15.14
CA VAL A 93 -9.01 18.65 15.22
C VAL A 93 -8.54 17.31 14.62
N PRO A 94 -7.28 17.20 14.22
CA PRO A 94 -6.71 15.92 13.81
C PRO A 94 -6.60 14.99 15.01
N GLY A 95 -6.93 13.72 14.85
CA GLY A 95 -6.89 12.78 15.96
C GLY A 95 -7.45 11.41 15.65
N LEU A 96 -7.72 10.66 16.69
CA LEU A 96 -8.27 9.31 16.66
C LEU A 96 -9.71 9.33 17.20
N LEU A 97 -10.64 8.86 16.36
CA LEU A 97 -12.04 8.70 16.77
C LEU A 97 -12.20 7.39 17.55
N ARG A 98 -12.83 7.43 18.72
CA ARG A 98 -13.31 6.25 19.43
C ARG A 98 -14.81 6.15 19.27
N VAL A 99 -15.29 4.95 18.94
CA VAL A 99 -16.70 4.63 18.73
C VAL A 99 -17.10 3.48 19.64
N HIS A 100 -18.11 3.71 20.49
CA HIS A 100 -18.70 2.65 21.28
C HIS A 100 -19.75 1.88 20.45
N SER A 101 -19.29 0.92 19.66
CA SER A 101 -20.10 0.22 18.64
C SER A 101 -21.37 -0.39 19.22
N ALA A 102 -21.28 -1.07 20.38
CA ALA A 102 -22.44 -1.68 21.00
C ALA A 102 -23.55 -0.66 21.35
N MET A 103 -23.17 0.57 21.71
CA MET A 103 -24.16 1.64 21.98
C MET A 103 -24.79 2.18 20.70
N ILE A 104 -24.01 2.31 19.64
CA ILE A 104 -24.55 2.68 18.30
C ILE A 104 -25.54 1.61 17.84
N ASP A 105 -25.22 0.33 17.98
CA ASP A 105 -26.09 -0.79 17.63
C ASP A 105 -27.39 -0.76 18.45
N GLN A 106 -27.30 -0.51 19.76
CA GLN A 106 -28.47 -0.36 20.63
C GLN A 106 -29.38 0.81 20.19
N LEU A 107 -28.79 1.97 19.90
CA LEU A 107 -29.53 3.14 19.43
C LEU A 107 -30.25 2.87 18.09
N ASN A 108 -29.57 2.25 17.14
CA ASN A 108 -30.14 1.87 15.84
C ASN A 108 -31.22 0.77 15.96
N SER A 109 -31.20 -0.03 17.03
CA SER A 109 -32.16 -1.10 17.27
C SER A 109 -33.47 -0.64 17.94
N ILE A 110 -33.57 0.64 18.33
CA ILE A 110 -34.78 1.14 18.99
C ILE A 110 -35.96 1.24 18.01
N ASP A 111 -35.70 1.79 16.81
CA ASP A 111 -36.71 1.96 15.78
C ASP A 111 -36.03 2.18 14.41
N GLU A 112 -36.58 1.61 13.34
CA GLU A 112 -36.03 1.73 11.97
C GLU A 112 -36.05 3.18 11.42
N ALA A 113 -36.85 4.06 12.04
CA ALA A 113 -36.90 5.47 11.70
C ALA A 113 -35.66 6.25 12.13
N LEU A 114 -34.90 5.74 13.10
CA LEU A 114 -33.68 6.35 13.65
C LEU A 114 -32.45 5.65 13.07
N THR A 115 -31.58 6.39 12.40
CA THR A 115 -30.34 5.82 11.87
C THR A 115 -29.13 6.66 12.24
N ILE A 116 -28.09 6.00 12.75
CA ILE A 116 -26.80 6.59 13.10
C ILE A 116 -25.72 5.78 12.39
N GLY A 117 -25.05 6.38 11.41
CA GLY A 117 -23.88 5.81 10.76
C GLY A 117 -22.62 6.51 11.24
N THR A 118 -21.56 5.75 11.51
CA THR A 118 -20.27 6.26 12.01
C THR A 118 -19.10 5.75 11.19
N LEU A 119 -17.93 6.41 11.31
CA LEU A 119 -16.67 5.78 10.95
C LEU A 119 -16.39 4.59 11.90
N PRO A 120 -15.48 3.66 11.52
CA PRO A 120 -15.05 2.58 12.41
C PRO A 120 -14.35 3.12 13.67
N ASP A 121 -14.36 2.33 14.75
CA ASP A 121 -13.57 2.63 15.96
C ASP A 121 -12.07 2.70 15.60
N TYR A 122 -11.35 3.63 16.20
CA TYR A 122 -9.96 3.98 15.92
C TYR A 122 -9.72 4.58 14.51
N ALA A 123 -10.71 5.18 13.87
CA ALA A 123 -10.50 5.92 12.63
C ALA A 123 -9.62 7.15 12.89
N VAL A 124 -8.60 7.34 12.04
CA VAL A 124 -7.81 8.56 11.99
C VAL A 124 -8.59 9.60 11.19
N VAL A 125 -8.72 10.79 11.73
CA VAL A 125 -9.52 11.86 11.12
C VAL A 125 -8.75 13.18 11.10
N ALA A 126 -8.99 13.96 10.06
CA ALA A 126 -8.55 15.34 9.91
C ALA A 126 -9.67 16.32 10.32
N PRO A 127 -9.35 17.60 10.55
CA PRO A 127 -10.37 18.61 10.80
C PRO A 127 -11.41 18.67 9.67
N LYS A 128 -12.70 18.73 10.02
CA LYS A 128 -13.88 18.70 9.12
C LYS A 128 -14.23 17.34 8.54
N ASP A 129 -13.49 16.29 8.81
CA ASP A 129 -13.90 14.94 8.42
C ASP A 129 -15.23 14.58 9.08
N LEU A 130 -16.11 13.96 8.30
CA LEU A 130 -17.39 13.45 8.78
C LEU A 130 -17.14 12.20 9.64
N VAL A 131 -17.49 12.27 10.93
CA VAL A 131 -17.29 11.15 11.89
C VAL A 131 -18.57 10.36 12.11
N ALA A 132 -19.74 11.01 12.01
CA ALA A 132 -21.02 10.34 12.08
C ALA A 132 -22.11 11.14 11.33
N THR A 133 -23.17 10.46 10.95
CA THR A 133 -24.38 11.07 10.42
C THR A 133 -25.60 10.48 11.13
N ILE A 134 -26.48 11.34 11.58
CA ILE A 134 -27.80 10.98 12.12
C ILE A 134 -28.81 11.26 11.01
N LYS A 135 -29.69 10.31 10.72
CA LYS A 135 -30.76 10.49 9.74
C LYS A 135 -32.06 9.91 10.29
N ILE A 136 -33.08 10.76 10.32
CA ILE A 136 -34.46 10.36 10.54
C ILE A 136 -35.05 10.00 9.17
N ILE A 137 -35.52 8.78 9.01
CA ILE A 137 -35.93 8.25 7.70
C ILE A 137 -37.30 8.82 7.25
N PRO A 138 -38.37 8.80 8.09
CA PRO A 138 -39.67 9.40 7.75
C PRO A 138 -39.69 10.91 8.04
N PHE A 139 -40.76 11.60 7.66
CA PHE A 139 -40.94 13.02 7.93
C PHE A 139 -41.16 13.36 9.41
N SER A 140 -41.50 12.38 10.24
CA SER A 140 -41.58 12.50 11.70
C SER A 140 -41.42 11.16 12.38
N VAL A 141 -41.11 11.17 13.68
CA VAL A 141 -41.05 9.99 14.54
C VAL A 141 -41.91 10.21 15.79
N PRO A 142 -42.47 9.15 16.39
CA PRO A 142 -43.15 9.27 17.69
C PRO A 142 -42.21 9.82 18.75
N GLY A 143 -42.66 10.82 19.51
CA GLY A 143 -41.86 11.42 20.57
C GLY A 143 -41.43 10.44 21.66
N THR A 144 -42.18 9.38 21.86
CA THR A 144 -41.88 8.29 22.80
C THR A 144 -40.63 7.53 22.36
N VAL A 145 -40.50 7.18 21.06
CA VAL A 145 -39.35 6.54 20.48
C VAL A 145 -38.09 7.39 20.64
N LEU A 146 -38.21 8.68 20.33
CA LEU A 146 -37.10 9.63 20.45
C LEU A 146 -36.66 9.79 21.92
N THR A 147 -37.58 9.82 22.88
CA THR A 147 -37.29 9.93 24.30
C THR A 147 -36.52 8.71 24.82
N VAL A 148 -36.85 7.51 24.34
CA VAL A 148 -36.08 6.27 24.67
C VAL A 148 -34.64 6.39 24.16
N ALA A 149 -34.45 6.83 22.90
CA ALA A 149 -33.12 6.99 22.32
C ALA A 149 -32.27 8.06 23.03
N GLU A 150 -32.87 9.21 23.34
CA GLU A 150 -32.20 10.26 24.13
C GLU A 150 -31.80 9.79 25.53
N THR A 151 -32.68 9.04 26.19
CA THR A 151 -32.43 8.52 27.52
C THR A 151 -31.27 7.54 27.51
N LEU A 152 -31.26 6.59 26.57
CA LEU A 152 -30.18 5.63 26.38
C LEU A 152 -28.85 6.34 26.13
N ALA A 153 -28.85 7.32 25.21
CA ALA A 153 -27.63 8.07 24.88
C ALA A 153 -27.07 8.86 26.06
N ARG A 154 -27.92 9.47 26.88
CA ARG A 154 -27.51 10.26 28.06
C ARG A 154 -27.00 9.41 29.22
N GLN A 155 -27.59 8.24 29.45
CA GLN A 155 -27.21 7.37 30.57
C GLN A 155 -25.79 6.82 30.46
N ASN A 156 -25.32 6.57 29.25
CA ASN A 156 -24.02 5.93 28.99
C ASN A 156 -22.94 6.93 28.51
N GLY A 157 -23.24 8.22 28.41
CA GLY A 157 -22.38 9.24 27.82
C GLY A 157 -22.33 9.16 26.29
N SER A 158 -21.58 10.04 25.65
CA SER A 158 -21.45 10.02 24.20
C SER A 158 -20.77 8.74 23.69
N PRO A 159 -21.34 8.05 22.69
CA PRO A 159 -20.70 6.91 22.06
C PRO A 159 -19.49 7.30 21.18
N LEU A 160 -19.29 8.59 20.94
CA LEU A 160 -18.23 9.14 20.10
C LEU A 160 -17.29 9.98 20.97
N THR A 161 -15.99 9.70 20.90
CA THR A 161 -14.98 10.48 21.61
C THR A 161 -13.81 10.77 20.67
N MET A 162 -13.40 12.04 20.61
CA MET A 162 -12.20 12.45 19.89
C MET A 162 -11.00 12.48 20.84
N HIS A 163 -9.92 11.83 20.41
CA HIS A 163 -8.61 11.89 21.05
C HIS A 163 -7.66 12.64 20.10
N PRO A 164 -7.37 13.94 20.37
CA PRO A 164 -6.48 14.71 19.53
C PRO A 164 -5.06 14.15 19.56
N PHE A 165 -4.35 14.21 18.45
CA PHE A 165 -2.94 13.83 18.42
C PHE A 165 -2.10 14.82 19.23
N GLN A 166 -1.22 14.27 20.07
CA GLN A 166 -0.28 15.02 20.89
C GLN A 166 1.00 15.28 20.07
N HIS A 167 1.62 16.42 20.30
CA HIS A 167 2.93 16.69 19.71
C HIS A 167 4.02 15.96 20.49
N LEU A 168 4.41 14.76 20.02
CA LEU A 168 5.46 13.94 20.63
C LEU A 168 6.79 14.15 19.90
N ARG A 169 7.86 14.24 20.67
CA ARG A 169 9.24 14.17 20.16
C ARG A 169 9.67 12.72 20.15
N VAL A 170 9.91 12.19 18.95
CA VAL A 170 10.21 10.78 18.76
C VAL A 170 11.69 10.58 18.51
N GLY A 171 12.34 9.73 19.29
CA GLY A 171 13.71 9.29 19.07
C GLY A 171 13.72 8.05 18.17
N LEU A 172 14.60 8.03 17.17
CA LEU A 172 14.79 6.88 16.27
C LEU A 172 16.22 6.37 16.35
N VAL A 173 16.37 5.09 16.65
CA VAL A 173 17.62 4.33 16.51
C VAL A 173 17.52 3.48 15.25
N ALA A 174 18.48 3.63 14.35
CA ALA A 174 18.63 2.80 13.15
C ALA A 174 19.93 1.99 13.27
N THR A 175 19.82 0.65 13.35
CA THR A 175 21.01 -0.18 13.46
C THR A 175 21.56 -0.56 12.09
N GLU A 176 22.87 -0.69 11.99
CA GLU A 176 23.59 -0.97 10.76
C GLU A 176 24.49 -2.19 10.89
N LEU A 177 24.58 -2.97 9.81
CA LEU A 177 25.54 -4.07 9.67
C LEU A 177 26.69 -3.64 8.76
N PRO A 178 27.93 -4.12 8.99
CA PRO A 178 29.05 -3.84 8.10
C PRO A 178 28.73 -4.22 6.65
N GLY A 179 28.86 -3.26 5.72
CA GLY A 179 28.64 -3.48 4.28
C GLY A 179 27.19 -3.25 3.79
N LEU A 180 26.25 -2.88 4.67
CA LEU A 180 24.95 -2.35 4.23
C LEU A 180 25.11 -0.92 3.68
N LYS A 181 24.32 -0.60 2.65
CA LYS A 181 24.32 0.74 2.06
C LYS A 181 23.55 1.74 2.93
N ASP A 182 24.13 2.91 3.16
CA ASP A 182 23.50 4.03 3.87
C ASP A 182 22.14 4.44 3.29
N THR A 183 21.96 4.29 1.96
CA THR A 183 20.73 4.69 1.25
C THR A 183 19.46 3.96 1.71
N THR A 184 19.56 2.72 2.19
CA THR A 184 18.39 1.98 2.71
C THR A 184 17.98 2.52 4.07
N THR A 185 18.96 2.83 4.90
CA THR A 185 18.73 3.44 6.22
C THR A 185 18.15 4.85 6.06
N ASP A 186 18.67 5.66 5.12
CA ASP A 186 18.16 7.01 4.81
C ASP A 186 16.69 6.99 4.41
N LYS A 187 16.31 6.10 3.47
CA LYS A 187 14.91 5.93 3.05
C LYS A 187 14.00 5.52 4.22
N THR A 188 14.47 4.65 5.08
CA THR A 188 13.73 4.20 6.25
C THR A 188 13.50 5.32 7.25
N ILE A 189 14.52 6.14 7.51
CA ILE A 189 14.42 7.33 8.36
C ILE A 189 13.39 8.29 7.78
N ALA A 190 13.46 8.60 6.48
CA ALA A 190 12.53 9.51 5.81
C ALA A 190 11.06 9.03 5.88
N VAL A 191 10.80 7.73 5.67
CA VAL A 191 9.46 7.14 5.80
C VAL A 191 8.96 7.22 7.23
N THR A 192 9.83 6.98 8.22
CA THR A 192 9.47 7.08 9.64
C THR A 192 9.16 8.53 10.02
N GLU A 193 9.97 9.48 9.58
CA GLU A 193 9.75 10.92 9.79
C GLU A 193 8.41 11.37 9.20
N GLN A 194 8.10 10.93 7.98
CA GLN A 194 6.81 11.22 7.35
C GLN A 194 5.64 10.72 8.20
N ARG A 195 5.69 9.48 8.73
CA ARG A 195 4.65 8.94 9.61
C ARG A 195 4.47 9.78 10.87
N ILE A 196 5.58 10.13 11.51
CA ILE A 196 5.56 10.93 12.75
C ILE A 196 4.97 12.31 12.48
N THR A 197 5.36 12.95 11.39
CA THR A 197 4.86 14.28 11.00
C THR A 197 3.36 14.26 10.68
N GLN A 198 2.87 13.22 10.02
CA GLN A 198 1.43 13.04 9.76
C GLN A 198 0.61 12.92 11.04
N LEU A 199 1.21 12.44 12.12
CA LEU A 199 0.60 12.36 13.47
C LEU A 199 0.91 13.59 14.33
N THR A 200 1.33 14.71 13.73
CA THR A 200 1.66 15.97 14.40
C THR A 200 2.91 15.94 15.30
N GLY A 201 3.72 14.88 15.25
CA GLY A 201 4.96 14.76 16.00
C GLY A 201 6.17 15.33 15.28
N SER A 202 7.31 15.25 15.96
CA SER A 202 8.63 15.60 15.41
C SER A 202 9.64 14.49 15.67
N LEU A 203 10.52 14.24 14.70
CA LEU A 203 11.63 13.31 14.86
C LEU A 203 12.85 14.07 15.43
N LEU A 204 13.42 13.57 16.52
CA LEU A 204 14.73 14.02 16.98
C LEU A 204 15.81 13.57 15.97
N PRO A 205 17.01 14.18 15.96
CA PRO A 205 18.10 13.71 15.10
C PRO A 205 18.27 12.19 15.26
N PRO A 206 18.10 11.38 14.18
CA PRO A 206 18.17 9.94 14.25
C PRO A 206 19.58 9.47 14.63
N VAL A 207 19.67 8.45 15.46
CA VAL A 207 20.93 7.84 15.89
C VAL A 207 21.17 6.57 15.09
N ARG A 208 22.31 6.49 14.39
CA ARG A 208 22.79 5.27 13.74
C ARG A 208 23.81 4.59 14.64
N CYS A 209 23.73 3.29 14.78
CA CYS A 209 24.64 2.52 15.61
C CYS A 209 24.86 1.12 15.06
N PRO A 210 25.93 0.43 15.47
CA PRO A 210 26.12 -1.00 15.18
C PRO A 210 24.91 -1.84 15.64
N HIS A 211 24.70 -2.97 14.95
CA HIS A 211 23.61 -3.90 15.25
C HIS A 211 23.98 -4.82 16.41
N ASP A 212 24.11 -4.25 17.61
CA ASP A 212 24.36 -4.94 18.88
C ASP A 212 23.55 -4.29 20.01
N GLU A 213 23.32 -5.05 21.07
CA GLU A 213 22.46 -4.62 22.18
C GLU A 213 23.02 -3.45 23.00
N GLU A 214 24.37 -3.34 23.10
CA GLU A 214 25.04 -2.29 23.87
C GLU A 214 24.95 -0.95 23.15
N SER A 215 25.21 -0.94 21.86
CA SER A 215 25.08 0.24 20.99
C SER A 215 23.64 0.73 20.93
N VAL A 216 22.66 -0.17 20.85
CA VAL A 216 21.23 0.19 20.88
C VAL A 216 20.85 0.79 22.23
N ALA A 217 21.28 0.19 23.35
CA ALA A 217 21.00 0.71 24.68
C ALA A 217 21.56 2.12 24.88
N ALA A 218 22.83 2.34 24.54
CA ALA A 218 23.46 3.66 24.64
C ALA A 218 22.75 4.72 23.77
N ALA A 219 22.32 4.36 22.54
CA ALA A 219 21.55 5.25 21.67
C ALA A 219 20.18 5.63 22.28
N LEU A 220 19.46 4.65 22.87
CA LEU A 220 18.18 4.88 23.53
C LEU A 220 18.33 5.79 24.75
N GLU A 221 19.36 5.58 25.58
CA GLU A 221 19.66 6.44 26.73
C GLU A 221 19.98 7.87 26.30
N GLY A 222 20.76 8.04 25.22
CA GLY A 222 21.05 9.34 24.64
C GLY A 222 19.80 10.09 24.15
N LEU A 223 18.89 9.39 23.49
CA LEU A 223 17.62 9.96 23.02
C LEU A 223 16.68 10.32 24.18
N LEU A 224 16.66 9.52 25.26
CA LEU A 224 15.93 9.84 26.47
C LEU A 224 16.49 11.10 27.14
N ALA A 225 17.81 11.23 27.22
CA ALA A 225 18.46 12.43 27.75
C ALA A 225 18.18 13.68 26.88
N ALA A 226 18.03 13.51 25.55
CA ALA A 226 17.60 14.55 24.64
C ALA A 226 16.10 14.89 24.75
N GLY A 227 15.36 14.17 25.58
CA GLY A 227 13.96 14.42 25.90
C GLY A 227 12.98 13.80 24.89
N ALA A 228 13.25 12.61 24.42
CA ALA A 228 12.29 11.84 23.63
C ALA A 228 11.06 11.45 24.46
N ASP A 229 9.86 11.64 23.90
CA ASP A 229 8.58 11.23 24.47
C ASP A 229 8.19 9.81 24.01
N MET A 230 8.83 9.30 22.97
CA MET A 230 8.68 7.96 22.41
C MET A 230 10.00 7.54 21.75
N LEU A 231 10.30 6.25 21.78
CA LEU A 231 11.51 5.67 21.19
C LEU A 231 11.12 4.63 20.13
N LEU A 232 11.79 4.67 19.00
CA LEU A 232 11.67 3.72 17.91
C LEU A 232 13.03 3.11 17.62
N VAL A 233 13.08 1.80 17.42
CA VAL A 233 14.28 1.08 16.97
C VAL A 233 13.94 0.37 15.66
N ILE A 234 14.73 0.61 14.61
CA ILE A 234 14.65 -0.15 13.39
C ILE A 234 15.92 -0.99 13.23
N GLY A 235 15.74 -2.31 13.29
CA GLY A 235 16.85 -3.26 13.20
C GLY A 235 17.35 -3.43 11.76
N ALA A 236 18.65 -3.71 11.60
CA ALA A 236 19.21 -4.14 10.34
C ALA A 236 18.71 -5.55 9.92
N SER A 237 18.19 -6.34 10.87
CA SER A 237 17.53 -7.63 10.69
C SER A 237 16.12 -7.63 11.23
N ALA A 238 15.28 -8.58 10.79
CA ALA A 238 13.96 -8.81 11.34
C ALA A 238 14.06 -9.33 12.80
N VAL A 239 13.13 -8.88 13.64
CA VAL A 239 13.07 -9.31 15.06
C VAL A 239 12.23 -10.58 15.14
N LEU A 240 12.81 -11.67 15.63
CA LEU A 240 12.18 -12.98 15.72
C LEU A 240 11.98 -13.48 17.16
N ASP A 241 12.71 -12.90 18.12
CA ASP A 241 12.66 -13.28 19.55
C ASP A 241 12.83 -12.06 20.46
N ARG A 242 12.37 -12.19 21.72
CA ARG A 242 12.53 -11.14 22.74
C ARG A 242 14.00 -10.88 23.13
N ARG A 243 14.91 -11.74 22.75
CA ARG A 243 16.36 -11.65 22.99
C ARG A 243 17.14 -11.14 21.79
N ASP A 244 16.45 -10.83 20.68
CA ASP A 244 17.09 -10.15 19.55
C ASP A 244 17.62 -8.77 19.94
N VAL A 245 18.55 -8.25 19.17
CA VAL A 245 19.30 -7.02 19.43
C VAL A 245 18.41 -5.83 19.83
N GLY A 246 17.32 -5.60 19.13
CA GLY A 246 16.42 -4.48 19.42
C GLY A 246 15.74 -4.59 20.80
N PRO A 247 14.99 -5.69 21.07
CA PRO A 247 14.41 -5.93 22.40
C PRO A 247 15.43 -6.00 23.52
N ALA A 248 16.57 -6.69 23.31
CA ALA A 248 17.65 -6.78 24.29
C ALA A 248 18.24 -5.40 24.62
N GLY A 249 18.41 -4.52 23.62
CA GLY A 249 18.84 -3.14 23.81
C GLY A 249 17.86 -2.33 24.67
N ILE A 250 16.54 -2.50 24.51
CA ILE A 250 15.54 -1.87 25.38
C ILE A 250 15.70 -2.35 26.82
N VAL A 251 15.86 -3.67 27.04
CA VAL A 251 16.02 -4.24 28.38
C VAL A 251 17.32 -3.74 29.02
N ARG A 252 18.42 -3.72 28.25
CA ARG A 252 19.74 -3.23 28.73
C ARG A 252 19.71 -1.74 29.10
N ALA A 253 18.91 -0.92 28.41
CA ALA A 253 18.67 0.48 28.77
C ALA A 253 17.73 0.67 29.99
N GLY A 254 17.47 -0.40 30.75
CA GLY A 254 16.61 -0.37 31.93
C GLY A 254 15.12 -0.41 31.62
N GLY A 255 14.73 -0.84 30.45
CA GLY A 255 13.35 -1.02 30.04
C GLY A 255 12.83 -2.44 30.20
N GLU A 256 11.59 -2.65 29.80
CA GLU A 256 10.93 -3.95 29.76
C GLU A 256 10.15 -4.16 28.47
N ILE A 257 10.00 -5.42 28.07
CA ILE A 257 9.19 -5.80 26.90
C ILE A 257 7.76 -6.11 27.37
N VAL A 258 6.83 -5.26 26.96
CA VAL A 258 5.41 -5.36 27.27
C VAL A 258 4.74 -6.43 26.40
N HIS A 259 5.03 -6.42 25.08
CA HIS A 259 4.41 -7.35 24.14
C HIS A 259 5.32 -7.61 22.94
N PHE A 260 5.21 -8.82 22.37
CA PHE A 260 5.94 -9.23 21.17
C PHE A 260 4.99 -9.86 20.16
N GLY A 261 5.04 -9.35 18.93
CA GLY A 261 4.16 -9.76 17.85
C GLY A 261 2.80 -9.09 17.90
N MET A 262 2.07 -9.11 16.78
CA MET A 262 0.69 -8.65 16.68
C MET A 262 -0.07 -9.38 15.56
N PRO A 263 -1.41 -9.55 15.68
CA PRO A 263 -2.21 -10.20 14.66
C PRO A 263 -2.61 -9.23 13.53
N VAL A 264 -1.64 -8.45 13.01
CA VAL A 264 -1.83 -7.52 11.89
C VAL A 264 -0.75 -7.78 10.86
N ASP A 265 -1.14 -7.95 9.61
CA ASP A 265 -0.24 -8.23 8.50
C ASP A 265 -0.54 -7.29 7.31
N PRO A 266 0.49 -6.54 6.83
CA PRO A 266 1.86 -6.47 7.32
C PRO A 266 1.97 -5.76 8.69
N GLY A 267 2.96 -6.16 9.52
CA GLY A 267 3.21 -5.55 10.83
C GLY A 267 3.46 -6.52 11.98
N ASN A 268 3.28 -7.82 11.75
CA ASN A 268 3.22 -8.86 12.77
C ASN A 268 4.48 -9.00 13.66
N LEU A 269 5.66 -8.66 13.16
CA LEU A 269 6.93 -8.76 13.90
C LEU A 269 7.29 -7.50 14.72
N ILE A 270 6.32 -6.82 15.28
CA ILE A 270 6.57 -5.67 16.16
C ILE A 270 6.95 -6.14 17.56
N CYS A 271 7.81 -5.38 18.23
CA CYS A 271 8.05 -5.52 19.67
C CYS A 271 7.70 -4.21 20.38
N VAL A 272 6.88 -4.29 21.39
CA VAL A 272 6.44 -3.15 22.20
C VAL A 272 7.05 -3.28 23.60
N GLY A 273 7.82 -2.30 23.98
CA GLY A 273 8.42 -2.16 25.30
C GLY A 273 8.21 -0.77 25.86
N ARG A 274 8.84 -0.53 27.00
CA ARG A 274 8.93 0.81 27.59
C ARG A 274 10.22 0.94 28.38
N ILE A 275 10.75 2.15 28.46
CA ILE A 275 11.83 2.52 29.36
C ILE A 275 11.26 3.56 30.34
N LYS A 276 11.18 3.22 31.62
CA LYS A 276 10.38 3.98 32.59
C LYS A 276 8.92 4.06 32.11
N ASN A 277 8.42 5.25 31.80
CA ASN A 277 7.07 5.47 31.27
C ASN A 277 7.05 5.82 29.77
N ILE A 278 8.21 5.82 29.13
CA ILE A 278 8.36 6.19 27.72
C ILE A 278 8.17 4.94 26.86
N PRO A 279 7.22 4.91 25.89
CA PRO A 279 7.07 3.81 24.95
C PRO A 279 8.34 3.61 24.13
N ALA A 280 8.76 2.36 23.96
CA ALA A 280 9.91 1.96 23.15
C ALA A 280 9.49 0.81 22.23
N LEU A 281 9.48 1.06 20.91
CA LEU A 281 8.99 0.12 19.91
C LEU A 281 10.14 -0.36 19.04
N VAL A 282 10.24 -1.68 18.81
CA VAL A 282 11.09 -2.22 17.75
C VAL A 282 10.23 -2.48 16.53
N LEU A 283 10.55 -1.80 15.44
CA LEU A 283 9.74 -1.77 14.24
C LEU A 283 9.97 -3.02 13.39
N PRO A 284 8.92 -3.61 12.80
CA PRO A 284 9.06 -4.70 11.84
C PRO A 284 9.68 -4.19 10.53
N GLY A 285 10.29 -5.09 9.74
CA GLY A 285 10.91 -4.72 8.46
C GLY A 285 9.97 -4.02 7.48
N CYS A 286 8.66 -4.38 7.48
CA CYS A 286 7.64 -3.74 6.65
C CYS A 286 7.36 -2.27 7.02
N ALA A 287 7.79 -1.78 8.19
CA ALA A 287 7.69 -0.37 8.57
C ALA A 287 8.55 0.56 7.68
N ARG A 288 9.47 -0.01 6.89
CA ARG A 288 10.26 0.71 5.87
C ARG A 288 9.44 1.16 4.66
N SER A 289 8.27 0.55 4.46
CA SER A 289 7.31 0.97 3.42
C SER A 289 6.40 2.09 3.93
N PRO A 290 6.05 3.09 3.11
CA PRO A 290 5.08 4.13 3.48
C PRO A 290 3.63 3.61 3.54
N LYS A 291 3.37 2.37 3.10
CA LYS A 291 2.03 1.76 3.12
C LYS A 291 1.56 1.50 4.56
N LEU A 292 0.24 1.49 4.75
CA LEU A 292 -0.38 1.18 6.04
C LEU A 292 0.04 -0.22 6.51
N ASN A 293 0.46 -0.32 7.77
CA ASN A 293 0.83 -1.58 8.42
C ASN A 293 0.54 -1.54 9.92
N GLY A 294 0.81 -2.64 10.64
CA GLY A 294 0.49 -2.76 12.05
C GLY A 294 1.10 -1.70 12.96
N ILE A 295 2.26 -1.13 12.60
CA ILE A 295 2.87 -0.05 13.39
C ILE A 295 1.96 1.18 13.45
N ASP A 296 1.23 1.48 12.37
CA ASP A 296 0.37 2.65 12.30
C ASP A 296 -0.79 2.54 13.31
N PHE A 297 -1.28 1.31 13.57
CA PHE A 297 -2.32 1.07 14.59
C PHE A 297 -1.83 1.37 16.02
N ILE A 298 -0.56 1.14 16.29
CA ILE A 298 0.04 1.42 17.61
C ILE A 298 0.41 2.90 17.71
N LEU A 299 1.07 3.45 16.69
CA LEU A 299 1.47 4.87 16.69
C LEU A 299 0.27 5.80 16.85
N THR A 300 -0.80 5.59 16.09
CA THR A 300 -2.01 6.44 16.17
C THR A 300 -2.61 6.45 17.57
N ARG A 301 -2.63 5.29 18.25
CA ARG A 301 -3.11 5.20 19.65
C ARG A 301 -2.19 5.91 20.63
N LEU A 302 -0.89 5.74 20.51
CA LEU A 302 0.08 6.40 21.37
C LEU A 302 0.06 7.92 21.19
N PHE A 303 0.01 8.39 19.94
CA PHE A 303 -0.13 9.82 19.64
C PHE A 303 -1.45 10.42 20.14
N ALA A 304 -2.52 9.62 20.18
CA ALA A 304 -3.80 10.00 20.76
C ALA A 304 -3.82 9.93 22.31
N GLY A 305 -2.66 9.69 22.95
CA GLY A 305 -2.56 9.59 24.40
C GLY A 305 -3.19 8.33 24.99
N LEU A 306 -3.51 7.33 24.16
CA LEU A 306 -4.12 6.08 24.63
C LEU A 306 -3.04 5.11 25.09
N LYS A 307 -3.31 4.45 26.22
CA LYS A 307 -2.47 3.35 26.69
C LYS A 307 -2.68 2.13 25.79
N VAL A 308 -1.59 1.55 25.30
CA VAL A 308 -1.60 0.33 24.49
C VAL A 308 -1.06 -0.82 25.33
N THR A 309 -1.91 -1.79 25.63
CA THR A 309 -1.55 -3.01 26.38
C THR A 309 -1.37 -4.20 25.45
N GLY A 310 -0.72 -5.26 25.93
CA GLY A 310 -0.65 -6.52 25.16
C GLY A 310 -2.03 -7.09 24.78
N ALA A 311 -3.03 -6.93 25.69
CA ALA A 311 -4.40 -7.35 25.40
C ALA A 311 -5.05 -6.51 24.26
N ASP A 312 -4.77 -5.21 24.21
CA ASP A 312 -5.25 -4.36 23.11
C ASP A 312 -4.63 -4.76 21.78
N ILE A 313 -3.33 -5.06 21.76
CA ILE A 313 -2.62 -5.53 20.58
C ILE A 313 -3.21 -6.86 20.08
N MET A 314 -3.44 -7.81 20.97
CA MET A 314 -4.00 -9.13 20.63
C MET A 314 -5.42 -9.04 20.05
N ARG A 315 -6.18 -7.99 20.35
CA ARG A 315 -7.53 -7.74 19.82
C ARG A 315 -7.53 -7.08 18.44
N MET A 316 -6.39 -6.71 17.87
CA MET A 316 -6.30 -6.07 16.56
C MET A 316 -6.45 -7.05 15.38
N GLY A 317 -6.74 -8.34 15.63
CA GLY A 317 -6.83 -9.36 14.58
C GLY A 317 -7.98 -9.17 13.61
N VAL A 318 -9.16 -8.75 14.09
CA VAL A 318 -10.29 -8.41 13.20
C VAL A 318 -10.00 -7.07 12.52
N GLY A 319 -9.91 -7.06 11.18
CA GLY A 319 -9.44 -5.92 10.40
C GLY A 319 -7.92 -5.78 10.34
N GLY A 320 -7.17 -6.73 10.94
CA GLY A 320 -5.71 -6.75 10.95
C GLY A 320 -5.09 -7.33 9.67
N LEU A 321 -5.85 -8.00 8.82
CA LEU A 321 -5.41 -8.34 7.48
C LEU A 321 -5.60 -7.12 6.58
N LEU A 322 -4.52 -6.34 6.43
CA LEU A 322 -4.53 -5.13 5.64
C LEU A 322 -4.50 -5.53 4.16
N LYS A 323 -5.42 -4.95 3.38
CA LYS A 323 -5.62 -5.31 1.97
C LYS A 323 -4.30 -5.46 1.24
N GLU A 324 -4.08 -6.66 0.75
CA GLU A 324 -3.02 -6.98 -0.16
C GLU A 324 -3.60 -7.40 -1.50
N PHE A 325 -2.79 -7.23 -2.52
CA PHE A 325 -3.07 -7.73 -3.85
C PHE A 325 -3.31 -9.24 -3.78
N ASP A 326 -4.24 -9.74 -4.58
CA ASP A 326 -4.73 -11.13 -4.60
C ASP A 326 -3.64 -12.22 -4.80
N ASN A 327 -2.36 -11.85 -4.88
CA ASN A 327 -1.24 -12.73 -5.20
C ASN A 327 -0.06 -12.64 -4.21
N ARG A 328 -0.29 -12.32 -2.92
CA ARG A 328 0.81 -12.49 -1.95
C ARG A 328 1.01 -13.99 -1.68
N PRO A 329 2.18 -14.57 -2.02
CA PRO A 329 2.51 -15.91 -1.56
C PRO A 329 2.53 -15.89 -0.04
N LEU A 330 1.84 -16.85 0.58
CA LEU A 330 1.84 -17.00 2.03
C LEU A 330 3.29 -17.21 2.50
N PRO A 331 3.80 -16.40 3.44
CA PRO A 331 5.14 -16.60 3.96
C PRO A 331 5.25 -18.02 4.52
N ARG A 332 6.16 -18.84 4.00
CA ARG A 332 6.46 -20.20 4.45
C ARG A 332 5.42 -21.30 4.15
N GLU A 333 4.50 -21.12 3.22
CA GLU A 333 3.76 -22.26 2.71
C GLU A 333 4.71 -23.19 1.96
N LYS A 334 5.10 -24.29 2.63
CA LYS A 334 5.55 -25.47 1.91
C LYS A 334 4.33 -25.97 1.14
N ALA A 335 4.43 -26.03 -0.19
CA ALA A 335 3.46 -26.81 -0.98
C ALA A 335 3.18 -28.12 -0.24
N PRO A 336 1.90 -28.60 -0.18
CA PRO A 336 1.56 -29.81 0.55
C PRO A 336 2.50 -30.92 0.09
N ALA A 337 3.36 -31.35 1.01
CA ALA A 337 4.31 -32.42 0.76
C ALA A 337 3.51 -33.70 0.55
N THR A 338 3.40 -34.14 -0.68
CA THR A 338 3.31 -35.57 -0.94
C THR A 338 4.49 -36.24 -0.24
N PRO A 339 4.28 -37.22 0.62
CA PRO A 339 5.37 -37.83 1.36
C PRO A 339 6.33 -38.51 0.38
N ARG A 340 7.46 -37.84 0.06
CA ARG A 340 8.61 -38.46 -0.61
C ARG A 340 9.64 -38.77 0.45
N MET A 341 9.84 -40.03 0.71
CA MET A 341 10.99 -40.55 1.42
C MET A 341 12.29 -40.16 0.69
N GLY A 342 13.24 -39.55 1.41
CA GLY A 342 14.60 -39.25 0.97
C GLY A 342 14.78 -37.84 0.39
N ALA A 343 15.04 -36.84 1.26
CA ALA A 343 15.42 -35.50 0.82
C ALA A 343 16.88 -35.47 0.41
N ALA A 344 17.11 -35.38 -0.90
CA ALA A 344 18.37 -34.84 -1.45
C ALA A 344 18.46 -33.33 -1.19
N PRO A 345 19.63 -32.71 -1.10
CA PRO A 345 19.80 -31.28 -0.88
C PRO A 345 19.06 -30.47 -1.96
N ARG A 346 18.33 -29.43 -1.56
CA ARG A 346 17.56 -28.56 -2.46
C ARG A 346 18.48 -28.00 -3.53
N SER A 347 18.18 -28.28 -4.80
CA SER A 347 18.77 -27.56 -5.92
C SER A 347 18.34 -26.08 -5.88
N ALA A 348 19.27 -25.19 -6.18
CA ALA A 348 18.99 -23.76 -6.35
C ALA A 348 17.80 -23.54 -7.31
N PRO A 349 16.94 -22.50 -7.09
CA PRO A 349 15.79 -22.25 -7.95
C PRO A 349 16.26 -22.05 -9.40
N THR A 350 15.61 -22.72 -10.32
CA THR A 350 15.90 -22.57 -11.76
C THR A 350 15.38 -21.22 -12.25
N ILE A 351 16.26 -20.35 -12.75
CA ILE A 351 15.95 -19.05 -13.31
C ILE A 351 16.22 -19.07 -14.81
N ALA A 352 15.20 -18.78 -15.61
CA ALA A 352 15.36 -18.64 -17.05
C ALA A 352 16.12 -17.35 -17.39
N ALA A 353 16.91 -17.36 -18.47
CA ALA A 353 17.44 -16.12 -19.04
C ALA A 353 16.61 -15.73 -20.26
N LEU A 354 16.18 -14.47 -20.28
CA LEU A 354 15.46 -13.87 -21.39
C LEU A 354 16.31 -12.78 -22.01
N VAL A 355 16.81 -12.99 -23.24
CA VAL A 355 17.62 -12.02 -23.97
C VAL A 355 16.72 -11.27 -24.96
N LEU A 356 16.53 -9.97 -24.75
CA LEU A 356 15.71 -9.12 -25.63
C LEU A 356 16.52 -8.67 -26.85
N ALA A 357 16.16 -9.14 -28.03
CA ALA A 357 16.84 -8.89 -29.30
C ALA A 357 15.89 -8.46 -30.45
N ALA A 358 14.67 -7.98 -30.11
CA ALA A 358 13.62 -7.70 -31.09
C ALA A 358 13.55 -6.24 -31.57
N GLY A 359 14.35 -5.32 -31.01
CA GLY A 359 14.29 -3.87 -31.23
C GLY A 359 14.57 -3.40 -32.65
N ARG A 360 13.94 -2.28 -33.08
CA ARG A 360 14.14 -1.66 -34.41
C ARG A 360 15.43 -0.84 -34.55
N TYR A 361 16.07 -0.48 -33.46
CA TYR A 361 17.35 0.26 -33.39
C TYR A 361 17.48 1.45 -34.37
N ARG A 362 16.46 2.30 -34.43
CA ARG A 362 16.29 3.41 -35.42
C ARG A 362 17.50 4.36 -35.51
N ARG A 363 18.28 4.50 -34.42
CA ARG A 363 19.44 5.41 -34.34
C ARG A 363 20.63 4.94 -35.16
N MET A 364 20.68 3.66 -35.54
CA MET A 364 21.74 3.05 -36.36
C MET A 364 21.26 2.55 -37.74
N ALA A 365 20.04 2.91 -38.12
CA ALA A 365 19.50 2.49 -39.42
C ALA A 365 20.41 2.94 -40.59
N PRO A 366 20.61 2.08 -41.60
CA PRO A 366 19.90 0.82 -41.89
C PRO A 366 20.46 -0.41 -41.17
N HIS A 367 21.53 -0.28 -40.40
CA HIS A 367 22.21 -1.39 -39.73
C HIS A 367 21.56 -1.76 -38.40
N ASN A 368 21.45 -3.07 -38.14
CA ASN A 368 21.05 -3.57 -36.85
C ASN A 368 22.28 -3.63 -35.92
N LYS A 369 22.30 -2.84 -34.84
CA LYS A 369 23.43 -2.77 -33.90
C LYS A 369 23.82 -4.12 -33.28
N LEU A 370 22.86 -5.05 -33.13
CA LEU A 370 23.10 -6.39 -32.59
C LEU A 370 23.96 -7.26 -33.51
N LEU A 371 23.97 -6.95 -34.81
CA LEU A 371 24.72 -7.66 -35.84
C LEU A 371 26.11 -7.06 -36.10
N VAL A 372 26.42 -5.91 -35.46
CA VAL A 372 27.75 -5.29 -35.54
C VAL A 372 28.78 -6.24 -34.95
N THR A 373 29.81 -6.55 -35.75
CA THR A 373 30.88 -7.49 -35.36
C THR A 373 32.06 -6.77 -34.72
N ASP A 374 32.67 -7.41 -33.74
CA ASP A 374 33.94 -6.96 -33.17
C ASP A 374 35.12 -7.31 -34.12
N ARG A 375 36.36 -6.95 -33.73
CA ARG A 375 37.59 -7.25 -34.51
C ARG A 375 37.84 -8.76 -34.77
N ALA A 376 37.19 -9.64 -34.00
CA ALA A 376 37.24 -11.07 -34.21
C ALA A 376 36.11 -11.59 -35.09
N GLY A 377 35.32 -10.70 -35.71
CA GLY A 377 34.15 -11.03 -36.55
C GLY A 377 32.93 -11.54 -35.76
N LYS A 378 32.92 -11.38 -34.42
CA LYS A 378 31.84 -11.89 -33.57
C LYS A 378 30.74 -10.83 -33.40
N PRO A 379 29.47 -11.11 -33.78
CA PRO A 379 28.36 -10.20 -33.59
C PRO A 379 28.11 -9.86 -32.13
N MET A 380 27.64 -8.64 -31.85
CA MET A 380 27.33 -8.17 -30.48
C MET A 380 26.36 -9.12 -29.77
N ILE A 381 25.26 -9.50 -30.42
CA ILE A 381 24.27 -10.41 -29.85
C ILE A 381 24.87 -11.79 -29.50
N ALA A 382 25.78 -12.28 -30.34
CA ALA A 382 26.47 -13.54 -30.08
C ALA A 382 27.35 -13.47 -28.82
N ARG A 383 27.94 -12.31 -28.55
CA ARG A 383 28.73 -12.07 -27.34
C ARG A 383 27.85 -12.03 -26.10
N VAL A 384 26.71 -11.29 -26.17
CA VAL A 384 25.75 -11.24 -25.04
C VAL A 384 25.24 -12.65 -24.73
N VAL A 385 24.84 -13.41 -25.73
CA VAL A 385 24.33 -14.78 -25.54
C VAL A 385 25.42 -15.71 -24.98
N ASP A 386 26.68 -15.59 -25.41
CA ASP A 386 27.78 -16.37 -24.86
C ASP A 386 28.07 -16.02 -23.39
N ASN A 387 27.95 -14.74 -23.02
CA ASN A 387 28.06 -14.33 -21.62
C ASN A 387 26.93 -14.94 -20.78
N VAL A 388 25.67 -14.93 -21.29
CA VAL A 388 24.53 -15.58 -20.62
C VAL A 388 24.72 -17.09 -20.55
N LEU A 389 25.23 -17.73 -21.62
CA LEU A 389 25.55 -19.16 -21.64
C LEU A 389 26.61 -19.55 -20.60
N SER A 390 27.55 -18.65 -20.27
CA SER A 390 28.56 -18.86 -19.24
C SER A 390 28.05 -18.70 -17.80
N SER A 391 26.80 -18.26 -17.61
CA SER A 391 26.15 -18.19 -16.28
C SER A 391 25.37 -19.47 -15.97
N ASN A 392 24.78 -19.53 -14.77
CA ASN A 392 23.92 -20.62 -14.32
C ASN A 392 22.43 -20.44 -14.68
N ALA A 393 22.05 -19.38 -15.39
CA ALA A 393 20.66 -19.14 -15.81
C ALA A 393 20.24 -20.13 -16.90
N ARG A 394 19.16 -20.88 -16.68
CA ARG A 394 18.60 -21.86 -17.64
C ARG A 394 17.07 -21.95 -17.51
N PRO A 395 16.35 -22.25 -18.61
CA PRO A 395 16.80 -22.22 -20.01
C PRO A 395 17.09 -20.79 -20.51
N ILE A 396 17.69 -20.68 -21.69
CA ILE A 396 17.98 -19.40 -22.33
C ILE A 396 17.01 -19.19 -23.51
N LEU A 397 16.20 -18.13 -23.45
CA LEU A 397 15.28 -17.70 -24.49
C LEU A 397 15.80 -16.41 -25.11
N VAL A 398 15.84 -16.35 -26.44
CA VAL A 398 16.18 -15.13 -27.19
C VAL A 398 14.94 -14.64 -27.91
N VAL A 399 14.48 -13.44 -27.55
CA VAL A 399 13.32 -12.82 -28.15
C VAL A 399 13.74 -12.08 -29.40
N THR A 400 13.29 -12.55 -30.56
CA THR A 400 13.55 -11.97 -31.89
C THR A 400 12.36 -11.19 -32.40
N GLY A 401 12.58 -10.28 -33.38
CA GLY A 401 11.52 -9.46 -34.00
C GLY A 401 12.06 -8.81 -35.26
N HIS A 402 12.57 -7.58 -35.16
CA HIS A 402 13.18 -6.93 -36.33
C HIS A 402 14.44 -7.67 -36.79
N MET A 403 14.46 -8.07 -38.08
CA MET A 403 15.55 -8.85 -38.70
C MET A 403 15.81 -10.20 -37.97
N ALA A 404 14.73 -10.89 -37.56
CA ALA A 404 14.80 -12.13 -36.78
C ALA A 404 15.74 -13.18 -37.38
N GLU A 405 15.57 -13.50 -38.67
CA GLU A 405 16.39 -14.50 -39.38
C GLU A 405 17.89 -14.17 -39.30
N GLN A 406 18.26 -12.89 -39.45
CA GLN A 406 19.67 -12.48 -39.35
C GLN A 406 20.23 -12.58 -37.94
N VAL A 407 19.42 -12.25 -36.93
CA VAL A 407 19.78 -12.40 -35.51
C VAL A 407 19.96 -13.88 -35.16
N GLU A 408 19.06 -14.75 -35.62
CA GLU A 408 19.11 -16.19 -35.42
C GLU A 408 20.32 -16.81 -36.14
N HIS A 409 20.60 -16.37 -37.35
CA HIS A 409 21.79 -16.78 -38.10
C HIS A 409 23.09 -16.36 -37.39
N ALA A 410 23.14 -15.14 -36.84
CA ALA A 410 24.29 -14.63 -36.10
C ALA A 410 24.55 -15.41 -34.79
N LEU A 411 23.54 -16.05 -34.24
CA LEU A 411 23.67 -16.89 -33.04
C LEU A 411 24.13 -18.31 -33.36
N GLY A 412 23.94 -18.79 -34.60
CA GLY A 412 24.38 -20.11 -35.05
C GLY A 412 23.87 -21.24 -34.14
N GLY A 413 24.61 -22.33 -34.01
CA GLY A 413 24.22 -23.53 -33.25
C GLY A 413 24.29 -23.42 -31.72
N ARG A 414 24.11 -22.21 -31.12
CA ARG A 414 24.09 -22.03 -29.68
C ARG A 414 22.83 -22.68 -29.08
N PRO A 415 22.93 -23.30 -27.88
CA PRO A 415 21.80 -23.98 -27.23
C PRO A 415 20.85 -22.97 -26.58
N VAL A 416 20.11 -22.25 -27.42
CA VAL A 416 19.10 -21.26 -27.04
C VAL A 416 17.76 -21.56 -27.72
N ARG A 417 16.66 -21.13 -27.10
CA ARG A 417 15.32 -21.19 -27.68
C ARG A 417 14.97 -19.81 -28.24
N TYR A 418 14.45 -19.74 -29.45
CA TYR A 418 13.97 -18.51 -30.06
C TYR A 418 12.49 -18.29 -29.77
N VAL A 419 12.13 -17.04 -29.50
CA VAL A 419 10.76 -16.58 -29.33
C VAL A 419 10.54 -15.39 -30.23
N HIS A 420 9.61 -15.48 -31.18
CA HIS A 420 9.32 -14.38 -32.09
C HIS A 420 8.24 -13.44 -31.48
N ALA A 421 8.59 -12.18 -31.24
CA ALA A 421 7.65 -11.15 -30.80
C ALA A 421 6.97 -10.51 -32.04
N ALA A 422 5.77 -10.95 -32.39
CA ALA A 422 5.04 -10.45 -33.57
C ALA A 422 4.80 -8.93 -33.50
N ASP A 423 4.50 -8.42 -32.31
CA ASP A 423 4.17 -7.01 -32.05
C ASP A 423 5.38 -6.16 -31.60
N TYR A 424 6.61 -6.61 -31.87
CA TYR A 424 7.85 -5.90 -31.49
C TYR A 424 7.89 -4.43 -31.90
N ALA A 425 7.11 -4.08 -32.93
CA ALA A 425 7.05 -2.73 -33.47
C ALA A 425 6.33 -1.71 -32.55
N LEU A 426 5.53 -2.20 -31.60
CA LEU A 426 4.74 -1.39 -30.67
C LEU A 426 5.54 -0.99 -29.43
N GLY A 427 6.74 -1.56 -29.21
CA GLY A 427 7.62 -1.16 -28.12
C GLY A 427 8.30 -2.31 -27.39
N LEU A 428 9.18 -1.96 -26.42
CA LEU A 428 9.94 -2.92 -25.63
C LEU A 428 9.03 -3.86 -24.81
N ALA A 429 7.89 -3.34 -24.34
CA ALA A 429 6.92 -4.10 -23.57
C ALA A 429 6.45 -5.35 -24.29
N GLU A 430 6.14 -5.27 -25.59
CA GLU A 430 5.63 -6.41 -26.36
C GLU A 430 6.69 -7.51 -26.53
N SER A 431 7.94 -7.13 -26.70
CA SER A 431 9.05 -8.09 -26.73
C SER A 431 9.24 -8.80 -25.38
N LEU A 432 9.11 -8.06 -24.28
CA LEU A 432 9.20 -8.62 -22.93
C LEU A 432 8.04 -9.58 -22.65
N LYS A 433 6.80 -9.21 -22.99
CA LYS A 433 5.61 -10.06 -22.82
C LYS A 433 5.74 -11.37 -23.59
N ALA A 434 6.13 -11.30 -24.88
CA ALA A 434 6.33 -12.48 -25.71
C ALA A 434 7.32 -13.46 -25.05
N GLY A 435 8.42 -12.93 -24.50
CA GLY A 435 9.41 -13.75 -23.82
C GLY A 435 8.93 -14.34 -22.49
N ILE A 436 8.28 -13.54 -21.66
CA ILE A 436 7.74 -13.97 -20.35
C ILE A 436 6.69 -15.08 -20.50
N ALA A 437 5.83 -14.98 -21.53
CA ALA A 437 4.79 -15.98 -21.79
C ALA A 437 5.37 -17.38 -22.11
N GLU A 438 6.57 -17.45 -22.66
CA GLU A 438 7.24 -18.69 -23.07
C GLU A 438 8.18 -19.30 -22.01
N ILE A 439 8.29 -18.68 -20.83
CA ILE A 439 9.11 -19.20 -19.74
C ILE A 439 8.47 -20.46 -19.13
N PRO A 440 9.21 -21.58 -19.11
CA PRO A 440 8.69 -22.85 -18.58
C PRO A 440 8.17 -22.74 -17.15
N PRO A 441 7.07 -23.45 -16.81
CA PRO A 441 6.42 -23.34 -15.51
C PRO A 441 7.30 -23.77 -14.32
N GLU A 442 8.30 -24.59 -14.56
CA GLU A 442 9.28 -25.04 -13.55
C GLU A 442 10.30 -23.96 -13.14
N CYS A 443 10.42 -22.87 -13.91
CA CYS A 443 11.32 -21.77 -13.55
C CYS A 443 10.69 -20.90 -12.48
N ALA A 444 11.42 -20.63 -11.40
CA ALA A 444 10.99 -19.75 -10.32
C ALA A 444 10.95 -18.26 -10.72
N GLY A 445 11.64 -17.90 -11.79
CA GLY A 445 11.70 -16.53 -12.28
C GLY A 445 12.49 -16.42 -13.58
N ALA A 446 12.73 -15.19 -14.00
CA ALA A 446 13.50 -14.87 -15.18
C ALA A 446 14.48 -13.72 -14.96
N ILE A 447 15.70 -13.86 -15.49
CA ILE A 447 16.63 -12.74 -15.64
C ILE A 447 16.47 -12.15 -17.04
N VAL A 448 16.12 -10.86 -17.11
CA VAL A 448 15.92 -10.13 -18.36
C VAL A 448 17.20 -9.40 -18.75
N CYS A 449 17.84 -9.88 -19.81
CA CYS A 449 19.06 -9.34 -20.37
C CYS A 449 18.78 -8.53 -21.63
N LEU A 450 19.47 -7.41 -21.81
CA LEU A 450 19.38 -6.61 -23.04
C LEU A 450 20.44 -7.06 -24.04
N GLY A 451 20.05 -7.24 -25.31
CA GLY A 451 20.91 -7.73 -26.39
C GLY A 451 22.07 -6.79 -26.77
N ASP A 452 22.06 -5.55 -26.28
CA ASP A 452 23.02 -4.47 -26.55
C ASP A 452 23.96 -4.15 -25.37
N MET A 453 24.03 -5.05 -24.37
CA MET A 453 24.91 -4.92 -23.20
C MET A 453 26.04 -5.98 -23.18
N PRO A 454 27.00 -5.94 -24.13
CA PRO A 454 28.02 -6.98 -24.29
C PRO A 454 29.08 -7.03 -23.17
N LEU A 455 29.09 -6.03 -22.27
CA LEU A 455 30.01 -5.98 -21.13
C LEU A 455 29.50 -6.73 -19.89
N VAL A 456 28.20 -7.05 -19.84
CA VAL A 456 27.63 -7.84 -18.75
C VAL A 456 28.14 -9.27 -18.86
N THR A 457 28.85 -9.74 -17.86
CA THR A 457 29.49 -11.07 -17.84
C THR A 457 28.61 -12.12 -17.15
N GLY A 458 28.87 -13.41 -17.43
CA GLY A 458 28.19 -14.51 -16.73
C GLY A 458 28.39 -14.46 -15.21
N ARG A 459 29.57 -14.02 -14.74
CA ARG A 459 29.84 -13.84 -13.30
C ARG A 459 28.95 -12.77 -12.66
N MET A 460 28.64 -11.68 -13.37
CA MET A 460 27.72 -10.66 -12.89
C MET A 460 26.29 -11.22 -12.80
N ILE A 461 25.88 -12.00 -13.80
CA ILE A 461 24.59 -12.71 -13.79
C ILE A 461 24.53 -13.66 -12.60
N ASP A 462 25.56 -14.47 -12.37
CA ASP A 462 25.59 -15.43 -11.25
C ASP A 462 25.54 -14.73 -9.88
N ARG A 463 26.15 -13.55 -9.76
CA ARG A 463 26.00 -12.73 -8.52
C ARG A 463 24.56 -12.31 -8.27
N LEU A 464 23.81 -11.97 -9.32
CA LEU A 464 22.39 -11.64 -9.19
C LEU A 464 21.59 -12.88 -8.82
N LEU A 465 21.86 -14.02 -9.48
CA LEU A 465 21.20 -15.30 -9.20
C LEU A 465 21.41 -15.75 -7.74
N ALA A 466 22.61 -15.55 -7.21
CA ALA A 466 22.94 -15.91 -5.83
C ALA A 466 22.18 -15.07 -4.77
N VAL A 467 21.72 -13.87 -5.13
CA VAL A 467 20.97 -12.99 -4.24
C VAL A 467 19.46 -13.25 -4.33
N PHE A 468 19.00 -13.81 -5.45
CA PHE A 468 17.58 -14.09 -5.66
C PHE A 468 17.08 -15.14 -4.66
N ASP A 469 16.15 -14.70 -3.81
CA ASP A 469 15.53 -15.53 -2.77
C ASP A 469 14.16 -14.96 -2.44
N PRO A 470 13.12 -15.43 -3.14
CA PRO A 470 11.73 -14.97 -2.90
C PRO A 470 11.23 -15.23 -1.47
N ASP A 471 11.71 -16.30 -0.83
CA ASP A 471 11.32 -16.66 0.52
C ASP A 471 11.84 -15.64 1.56
N GLU A 472 12.95 -14.97 1.25
CA GLU A 472 13.54 -13.88 2.05
C GLU A 472 13.15 -12.48 1.55
N GLY A 473 12.13 -12.38 0.68
CA GLY A 473 11.65 -11.11 0.14
C GLY A 473 12.50 -10.53 -0.99
N ARG A 474 13.55 -11.21 -1.47
CA ARG A 474 14.41 -10.79 -2.59
C ARG A 474 13.85 -11.33 -3.92
N SER A 475 12.70 -10.83 -4.33
CA SER A 475 11.95 -11.33 -5.49
C SER A 475 12.23 -10.55 -6.77
N ILE A 476 12.77 -9.33 -6.65
CA ILE A 476 13.28 -8.52 -7.76
C ILE A 476 14.75 -8.26 -7.44
N VAL A 477 15.66 -8.72 -8.29
CA VAL A 477 17.10 -8.48 -8.08
C VAL A 477 17.64 -7.69 -9.25
N LEU A 478 18.31 -6.58 -8.95
CA LEU A 478 18.90 -5.72 -9.97
C LEU A 478 20.31 -5.27 -9.58
N PRO A 479 21.19 -5.05 -10.58
CA PRO A 479 22.52 -4.55 -10.32
C PRO A 479 22.50 -3.04 -10.11
N THR A 480 23.45 -2.55 -9.30
CA THR A 480 23.72 -1.12 -9.18
C THR A 480 25.22 -0.86 -9.39
N PHE A 481 25.52 0.35 -9.84
CA PHE A 481 26.89 0.87 -9.84
C PHE A 481 26.86 2.33 -9.39
N ARG A 482 27.56 2.65 -8.31
CA ARG A 482 27.57 3.98 -7.66
C ARG A 482 26.16 4.51 -7.41
N GLY A 483 25.26 3.64 -6.92
CA GLY A 483 23.88 4.01 -6.58
C GLY A 483 22.91 4.12 -7.78
N LYS A 484 23.37 3.93 -9.01
CA LYS A 484 22.49 3.91 -10.20
C LYS A 484 22.09 2.47 -10.52
N GLN A 485 20.79 2.24 -10.68
CA GLN A 485 20.22 0.94 -11.05
C GLN A 485 20.46 0.62 -12.52
N GLY A 486 20.89 -0.62 -12.80
CA GLY A 486 21.23 -1.11 -14.13
C GLY A 486 20.45 -2.35 -14.58
N ASN A 487 20.95 -3.02 -15.59
CA ASN A 487 20.49 -4.30 -16.11
C ASN A 487 21.64 -5.33 -16.07
N PRO A 488 21.32 -6.64 -16.10
CA PRO A 488 20.02 -7.31 -16.20
C PRO A 488 19.26 -7.35 -14.86
N MET A 489 17.94 -7.57 -14.93
CA MET A 489 17.10 -7.69 -13.74
C MET A 489 16.49 -9.08 -13.63
N ILE A 490 16.43 -9.62 -12.42
CA ILE A 490 15.70 -10.87 -12.13
C ILE A 490 14.29 -10.50 -11.61
N TRP A 491 13.31 -11.19 -12.15
CA TRP A 491 11.91 -11.11 -11.78
C TRP A 491 11.42 -12.47 -11.32
N ASP A 492 10.88 -12.54 -10.12
CA ASP A 492 10.15 -13.70 -9.64
C ASP A 492 8.91 -13.93 -10.52
N ARG A 493 8.55 -15.18 -10.73
CA ARG A 493 7.38 -15.60 -11.50
C ARG A 493 6.09 -14.90 -11.05
N LYS A 494 5.95 -14.56 -9.78
CA LYS A 494 4.78 -13.86 -9.25
C LYS A 494 4.51 -12.50 -9.92
N PHE A 495 5.52 -11.86 -10.52
CA PHE A 495 5.39 -10.60 -11.25
C PHE A 495 5.07 -10.77 -12.74
N PHE A 496 5.07 -12.01 -13.26
CA PHE A 496 4.78 -12.25 -14.67
C PHE A 496 3.39 -11.76 -15.10
N PRO A 497 2.30 -11.93 -14.30
CA PRO A 497 1.00 -11.37 -14.65
C PRO A 497 1.04 -9.85 -14.83
N GLU A 498 1.69 -9.11 -13.93
CA GLU A 498 1.82 -7.66 -14.03
C GLU A 498 2.70 -7.24 -15.23
N ILE A 499 3.77 -8.00 -15.52
CA ILE A 499 4.61 -7.77 -16.69
C ILE A 499 3.83 -8.00 -17.99
N LEU A 500 2.88 -8.93 -18.03
CA LEU A 500 2.03 -9.18 -19.20
C LEU A 500 1.00 -8.06 -19.46
N GLU A 501 0.71 -7.22 -18.48
CA GLU A 501 -0.21 -6.08 -18.61
C GLU A 501 0.47 -4.75 -18.99
N ILE A 502 1.81 -4.68 -18.98
CA ILE A 502 2.54 -3.45 -19.33
C ILE A 502 2.32 -3.04 -20.79
N SER A 503 2.51 -1.76 -21.10
CA SER A 503 2.41 -1.24 -22.48
C SER A 503 3.46 -0.15 -22.75
N GLY A 504 3.82 0.03 -24.03
CA GLY A 504 4.75 1.07 -24.49
C GLY A 504 6.23 0.72 -24.38
N ASP A 505 7.10 1.74 -24.42
CA ASP A 505 8.57 1.57 -24.49
C ASP A 505 9.30 1.52 -23.13
N SER A 506 8.59 1.66 -22.01
CA SER A 506 9.22 1.80 -20.69
C SER A 506 9.66 0.47 -20.04
N GLY A 507 9.35 -0.67 -20.64
CA GLY A 507 9.64 -1.99 -20.06
C GLY A 507 9.04 -2.13 -18.63
N ALA A 508 9.50 -3.14 -17.88
CA ALA A 508 8.99 -3.43 -16.52
C ALA A 508 9.64 -2.58 -15.41
N ARG A 509 10.49 -1.60 -15.74
CA ARG A 509 11.28 -0.86 -14.73
C ARG A 509 10.44 -0.07 -13.73
N PHE A 510 9.26 0.41 -14.12
CA PHE A 510 8.37 1.12 -13.21
C PHE A 510 7.83 0.22 -12.08
N LEU A 511 7.72 -1.10 -12.30
CA LEU A 511 7.32 -2.06 -11.27
C LEU A 511 8.33 -2.14 -10.13
N VAL A 512 9.62 -1.84 -10.38
CA VAL A 512 10.66 -1.76 -9.33
C VAL A 512 10.28 -0.72 -8.27
N GLY A 513 9.73 0.43 -8.69
CA GLY A 513 9.27 1.47 -7.77
C GLY A 513 7.99 1.10 -7.02
N GLN A 514 7.11 0.30 -7.64
CA GLN A 514 5.86 -0.16 -7.02
C GLN A 514 6.09 -1.26 -5.99
N HIS A 515 7.13 -2.08 -6.18
CA HIS A 515 7.47 -3.23 -5.34
C HIS A 515 8.83 -3.05 -4.65
N ALA A 516 9.12 -1.84 -4.17
CA ALA A 516 10.42 -1.51 -3.56
C ALA A 516 10.80 -2.44 -2.39
N GLU A 517 9.81 -2.98 -1.69
CA GLU A 517 9.99 -3.94 -0.60
C GLU A 517 10.49 -5.33 -1.05
N ALA A 518 10.27 -5.67 -2.31
CA ALA A 518 10.69 -6.95 -2.90
C ALA A 518 12.03 -6.84 -3.66
N VAL A 519 12.64 -5.64 -3.67
CA VAL A 519 13.84 -5.34 -4.45
C VAL A 519 15.10 -5.56 -3.64
N ALA A 520 16.01 -6.36 -4.19
CA ALA A 520 17.39 -6.48 -3.72
C ALA A 520 18.35 -5.85 -4.74
N GLU A 521 19.13 -4.88 -4.29
CA GLU A 521 20.15 -4.20 -5.10
C GLU A 521 21.52 -4.84 -4.89
N VAL A 522 22.22 -5.14 -5.98
CA VAL A 522 23.54 -5.77 -5.95
C VAL A 522 24.57 -4.82 -6.56
N GLU A 523 25.46 -4.26 -5.74
CA GLU A 523 26.51 -3.36 -6.22
C GLU A 523 27.52 -4.11 -7.08
N MET A 524 27.80 -3.63 -8.28
CA MET A 524 28.77 -4.16 -9.19
C MET A 524 30.11 -3.43 -9.12
N ALA A 525 31.19 -4.10 -9.51
CA ALA A 525 32.53 -3.55 -9.43
C ALA A 525 32.82 -2.48 -10.51
N ASP A 526 32.08 -2.50 -11.62
CA ASP A 526 32.25 -1.62 -12.76
C ASP A 526 30.90 -1.19 -13.36
N ASP A 527 30.94 -0.28 -14.34
CA ASP A 527 29.78 0.34 -14.97
C ASP A 527 29.12 -0.50 -16.08
N ALA A 528 29.55 -1.74 -16.31
CA ALA A 528 29.04 -2.61 -17.38
C ALA A 528 27.52 -2.77 -17.37
N VAL A 529 26.93 -2.76 -16.18
CA VAL A 529 25.47 -2.90 -15.96
C VAL A 529 24.66 -1.63 -16.29
N LEU A 530 25.35 -0.51 -16.55
CA LEU A 530 24.75 0.77 -16.93
C LEU A 530 24.97 1.13 -18.40
N ARG A 531 25.77 0.33 -19.12
CA ARG A 531 26.23 0.67 -20.47
C ARG A 531 25.53 -0.17 -21.52
N ASP A 532 24.65 0.49 -22.26
CA ASP A 532 24.10 0.05 -23.55
C ASP A 532 24.84 0.72 -24.70
N PHE A 533 24.85 0.10 -25.85
CA PHE A 533 25.58 0.58 -27.04
C PHE A 533 24.62 0.88 -28.18
N ASP A 534 24.03 2.09 -28.14
CA ASP A 534 22.96 2.55 -29.02
C ASP A 534 23.42 3.35 -30.23
N THR A 535 24.65 3.87 -30.20
CA THR A 535 25.19 4.78 -31.24
C THR A 535 26.61 4.37 -31.63
N THR A 536 27.07 4.86 -32.79
CA THR A 536 28.43 4.64 -33.27
C THR A 536 29.47 5.20 -32.28
N GLU A 537 29.17 6.36 -31.65
CA GLU A 537 30.03 6.97 -30.63
C GLU A 537 30.13 6.07 -29.40
N SER A 538 29.01 5.48 -28.94
CA SER A 538 29.04 4.55 -27.80
C SER A 538 29.84 3.28 -28.13
N LEU A 539 29.75 2.74 -29.35
CA LEU A 539 30.55 1.61 -29.82
C LEU A 539 32.06 1.91 -29.78
N ALA A 540 32.48 3.15 -30.06
CA ALA A 540 33.88 3.57 -29.99
C ALA A 540 34.44 3.52 -28.55
N THR A 541 33.58 3.55 -27.54
CA THR A 541 33.96 3.44 -26.11
C THR A 541 34.14 2.00 -25.62
N LEU A 542 33.82 0.99 -26.44
CA LEU A 542 34.08 -0.41 -26.12
C LEU A 542 35.59 -0.66 -25.90
N PRO A 543 35.96 -1.62 -25.05
CA PRO A 543 37.36 -2.06 -24.94
C PRO A 543 37.91 -2.45 -26.32
N PRO A 544 39.22 -2.21 -26.61
CA PRO A 544 39.79 -2.35 -27.94
C PRO A 544 39.51 -3.68 -28.66
N ARG A 545 39.42 -4.77 -27.91
CA ARG A 545 39.11 -6.13 -28.43
C ARG A 545 37.62 -6.33 -28.79
N LEU A 546 36.74 -5.43 -28.33
CA LEU A 546 35.29 -5.49 -28.57
C LEU A 546 34.83 -4.42 -29.56
N ARG A 547 35.73 -3.54 -30.02
CA ARG A 547 35.39 -2.48 -31.00
C ARG A 547 35.21 -3.09 -32.37
N PRO A 548 34.20 -2.62 -33.12
CA PRO A 548 34.06 -2.95 -34.55
C PRO A 548 35.24 -2.45 -35.38
N GLU A 549 35.55 -3.13 -36.48
CA GLU A 549 36.51 -2.62 -37.48
C GLU A 549 35.93 -1.37 -38.14
N GLY A 550 36.76 -0.30 -38.22
CA GLY A 550 36.37 0.96 -38.86
C GLY A 550 35.71 2.01 -37.95
N VAL A 551 35.51 1.74 -36.68
CA VAL A 551 35.12 2.73 -35.66
C VAL A 551 36.39 3.20 -34.94
N ILE A 552 36.89 4.37 -35.28
CA ILE A 552 38.07 5.03 -34.68
C ILE A 552 37.65 5.88 -33.49
#